data_e8aa761e6f307587740a1754c765ee73
#
_entry.id   e8aa761e6f307587740a1754c765ee73
#
_cell.length_a   1.000
_cell.length_b   1.000
_cell.length_c   1.000
_cell.angle_alpha   90.00
_cell.angle_beta   90.00
_cell.angle_gamma   90.00
#
_symmetry.space_group_name_H-M   'P 1'
#
loop_
_entity.id
_entity.type
_entity.pdbx_description
1 polymer ?
#
loop_
_entity_poly.entity_id
_entity_poly.type
_entity_poly.pdbx_seq_one_letter_code
_entity_poly.pdbx_strand_id
1 'polypeptide(L)'
;MGEPFVGTEAIASGRMTAYQLRSRCVAIYPGIYVPRDTALTAKARAKAAWLWSDRRGVIAGRSAAALLGSKWLEAGHPAELIHDNRRPPNGIRTRIDHVEDDEVTVLSGMRVTTPARTALDLARRYPVDEAVALIDALANATHVKMADVELLVDRYRGRRGIKSARTALDLVDAGAESPRESWLRLLAVRAGFPRPRTQVPVHDEYGVLVGVFDMAWEDVKVAADYEGDQHRTDRRRFNRDIHKAETVTGMRWTHIRVTSMDREADVIKRIAAAGVPRT
;
A
#
# COMPACT_ATOMS: atom_id res chain seq x y z
N MET A 1 -3.50 21.06 -9.84
CA MET A 1 -4.52 20.05 -9.47
C MET A 1 -5.55 20.72 -8.60
N GLY A 2 -6.85 20.58 -8.92
CA GLY A 2 -7.93 21.16 -8.11
C GLY A 2 -8.18 20.34 -6.87
N GLU A 3 -8.14 20.96 -5.70
CA GLU A 3 -8.44 20.33 -4.42
C GLU A 3 -9.95 20.24 -4.18
N PRO A 4 -10.46 19.21 -3.48
CA PRO A 4 -11.86 19.16 -3.06
C PRO A 4 -12.22 20.29 -2.11
N PHE A 5 -13.42 20.82 -2.26
CA PHE A 5 -13.92 21.93 -1.46
C PHE A 5 -15.43 21.83 -1.22
N VAL A 6 -15.92 22.53 -0.19
CA VAL A 6 -17.35 22.64 0.13
C VAL A 6 -17.97 23.71 -0.74
N GLY A 7 -18.99 23.36 -1.52
CA GLY A 7 -19.63 24.27 -2.48
C GLY A 7 -20.26 25.50 -1.83
N THR A 8 -20.95 25.33 -0.71
CA THR A 8 -21.57 26.42 0.06
C THR A 8 -20.54 27.41 0.61
N GLU A 9 -19.40 26.91 1.11
CA GLU A 9 -18.30 27.76 1.58
C GLU A 9 -17.64 28.57 0.43
N ALA A 10 -17.51 27.95 -0.77
CA ALA A 10 -16.97 28.62 -1.93
C ALA A 10 -17.88 29.76 -2.43
N ILE A 11 -19.21 29.58 -2.34
CA ILE A 11 -20.18 30.63 -2.67
C ILE A 11 -20.20 31.72 -1.60
N ALA A 12 -20.29 31.34 -0.33
CA ALA A 12 -20.34 32.29 0.79
C ALA A 12 -19.10 33.18 0.89
N SER A 13 -17.92 32.65 0.55
CA SER A 13 -16.65 33.38 0.52
C SER A 13 -16.45 34.22 -0.77
N GLY A 14 -17.39 34.23 -1.71
CA GLY A 14 -17.27 34.94 -2.98
C GLY A 14 -16.25 34.32 -3.98
N ARG A 15 -15.65 33.16 -3.67
CA ARG A 15 -14.69 32.49 -4.57
C ARG A 15 -15.35 32.01 -5.85
N MET A 16 -16.65 31.68 -5.80
CA MET A 16 -17.44 31.20 -6.94
C MET A 16 -18.88 31.66 -6.84
N THR A 17 -19.52 31.91 -7.98
CA THR A 17 -20.96 32.03 -8.06
C THR A 17 -21.62 30.65 -8.17
N ALA A 18 -22.90 30.53 -7.85
CA ALA A 18 -23.66 29.29 -8.05
C ALA A 18 -23.64 28.80 -9.50
N TYR A 19 -23.60 29.74 -10.47
CA TYR A 19 -23.46 29.44 -11.89
C TYR A 19 -22.09 28.82 -12.22
N GLN A 20 -20.99 29.42 -11.71
CA GLN A 20 -19.64 28.91 -11.91
C GLN A 20 -19.46 27.53 -11.26
N LEU A 21 -20.04 27.30 -10.07
CA LEU A 21 -20.01 26.00 -9.41
C LEU A 21 -20.63 24.90 -10.30
N ARG A 22 -21.82 25.17 -10.88
CA ARG A 22 -22.49 24.21 -11.78
C ARG A 22 -21.79 24.00 -13.11
N SER A 23 -21.22 25.06 -13.69
CA SER A 23 -20.60 24.99 -15.02
C SER A 23 -19.17 24.45 -15.00
N ARG A 24 -18.37 24.75 -13.97
CA ARG A 24 -16.93 24.44 -13.93
C ARG A 24 -16.53 23.29 -12.98
N CYS A 25 -17.45 22.87 -12.10
CA CYS A 25 -17.16 21.86 -11.11
C CYS A 25 -18.07 20.63 -11.26
N VAL A 26 -17.64 19.52 -10.65
CA VAL A 26 -18.41 18.28 -10.52
C VAL A 26 -18.49 17.91 -9.06
N ALA A 27 -19.67 17.49 -8.60
CA ALA A 27 -19.86 16.97 -7.25
C ALA A 27 -19.30 15.56 -7.16
N ILE A 28 -18.39 15.32 -6.20
CA ILE A 28 -17.87 13.98 -5.87
C ILE A 28 -18.70 13.33 -4.76
N TYR A 29 -19.13 14.13 -3.81
CA TYR A 29 -20.06 13.75 -2.73
C TYR A 29 -21.08 14.88 -2.54
N PRO A 30 -22.21 14.66 -1.87
CA PRO A 30 -23.18 15.73 -1.59
C PRO A 30 -22.50 16.94 -0.96
N GLY A 31 -22.60 18.10 -1.62
CA GLY A 31 -22.01 19.36 -1.16
C GLY A 31 -20.49 19.52 -1.39
N ILE A 32 -19.79 18.49 -1.84
CA ILE A 32 -18.33 18.51 -2.06
C ILE A 32 -18.01 18.44 -3.54
N TYR A 33 -17.21 19.38 -4.02
CA TYR A 33 -16.92 19.61 -5.42
C TYR A 33 -15.42 19.60 -5.72
N VAL A 34 -15.10 19.30 -6.98
CA VAL A 34 -13.78 19.54 -7.61
C VAL A 34 -13.96 20.17 -8.97
N PRO A 35 -12.97 20.88 -9.53
CA PRO A 35 -12.99 21.29 -10.94
C PRO A 35 -13.17 20.07 -11.85
N ARG A 36 -13.88 20.24 -12.99
CA ARG A 36 -14.23 19.13 -13.92
C ARG A 36 -13.02 18.34 -14.42
N ASP A 37 -11.90 19.03 -14.67
CA ASP A 37 -10.69 18.43 -15.23
C ASP A 37 -9.75 17.85 -14.13
N THR A 38 -10.24 17.67 -12.90
CA THR A 38 -9.45 17.16 -11.80
C THR A 38 -9.38 15.63 -11.86
N ALA A 39 -8.18 15.08 -12.05
CA ALA A 39 -7.93 13.66 -11.82
C ALA A 39 -8.04 13.36 -10.32
N LEU A 40 -9.04 12.56 -9.93
CA LEU A 40 -9.24 12.17 -8.54
C LEU A 40 -8.19 11.15 -8.12
N THR A 41 -7.41 11.50 -7.10
CA THR A 41 -6.49 10.58 -6.42
C THR A 41 -7.12 10.02 -5.14
N ALA A 42 -6.54 8.94 -4.58
CA ALA A 42 -6.96 8.41 -3.29
C ALA A 42 -6.88 9.48 -2.17
N LYS A 43 -5.85 10.33 -2.19
CA LYS A 43 -5.70 11.48 -1.27
C LYS A 43 -6.82 12.51 -1.43
N ALA A 44 -7.16 12.85 -2.67
CA ALA A 44 -8.26 13.79 -2.94
C ALA A 44 -9.61 13.23 -2.48
N ARG A 45 -9.87 11.93 -2.70
CA ARG A 45 -11.08 11.27 -2.18
C ARG A 45 -11.14 11.25 -0.67
N ALA A 46 -10.02 10.99 0.01
CA ALA A 46 -9.94 11.02 1.47
C ALA A 46 -10.29 12.41 2.02
N LYS A 47 -9.71 13.47 1.44
CA LYS A 47 -10.02 14.87 1.79
C LYS A 47 -11.49 15.21 1.52
N ALA A 48 -12.02 14.80 0.38
CA ALA A 48 -13.42 15.02 0.03
C ALA A 48 -14.39 14.36 1.03
N ALA A 49 -14.10 13.13 1.44
CA ALA A 49 -14.91 12.42 2.43
C ALA A 49 -14.81 13.08 3.83
N TRP A 50 -13.64 13.57 4.21
CA TRP A 50 -13.47 14.32 5.45
C TRP A 50 -14.26 15.63 5.43
N LEU A 51 -14.26 16.39 4.32
CA LEU A 51 -15.09 17.58 4.15
C LEU A 51 -16.59 17.24 4.21
N TRP A 52 -17.01 16.13 3.58
CA TRP A 52 -18.39 15.66 3.65
C TRP A 52 -18.83 15.33 5.07
N SER A 53 -17.93 14.87 5.92
CA SER A 53 -18.22 14.59 7.35
C SER A 53 -18.27 15.88 8.20
N ASP A 54 -18.35 17.06 7.63
CA ASP A 54 -18.20 18.35 8.31
C ASP A 54 -16.89 18.44 9.12
N ARG A 55 -15.82 17.82 8.61
CA ARG A 55 -14.50 17.75 9.24
C ARG A 55 -14.47 16.99 10.58
N ARG A 56 -15.54 16.26 10.92
CA ARG A 56 -15.66 15.52 12.20
C ARG A 56 -15.10 14.10 12.13
N GLY A 57 -15.10 13.49 10.96
CA GLY A 57 -14.60 12.13 10.76
C GLY A 57 -13.08 12.04 10.96
N VAL A 58 -12.62 10.87 11.44
CA VAL A 58 -11.21 10.50 11.42
C VAL A 58 -10.95 9.67 10.16
N ILE A 59 -10.04 10.12 9.31
CA ILE A 59 -9.66 9.38 8.10
C ILE A 59 -8.92 8.11 8.52
N ALA A 60 -9.30 6.94 7.98
CA ALA A 60 -8.83 5.63 8.42
C ALA A 60 -8.57 4.68 7.24
N GLY A 61 -8.04 3.51 7.51
CA GLY A 61 -7.85 2.44 6.53
C GLY A 61 -7.04 2.87 5.31
N ARG A 62 -7.50 2.49 4.10
CA ARG A 62 -6.82 2.87 2.84
C ARG A 62 -6.71 4.38 2.64
N SER A 63 -7.70 5.15 3.09
CA SER A 63 -7.67 6.60 2.98
C SER A 63 -6.59 7.22 3.87
N ALA A 64 -6.41 6.71 5.07
CA ALA A 64 -5.31 7.12 5.95
C ALA A 64 -3.96 6.70 5.34
N ALA A 65 -3.82 5.46 4.86
CA ALA A 65 -2.61 4.98 4.21
C ALA A 65 -2.21 5.88 3.01
N ALA A 66 -3.19 6.32 2.20
CA ALA A 66 -2.93 7.24 1.09
C ALA A 66 -2.37 8.59 1.56
N LEU A 67 -2.95 9.17 2.62
CA LEU A 67 -2.47 10.44 3.19
C LEU A 67 -1.09 10.30 3.84
N LEU A 68 -0.83 9.15 4.46
CA LEU A 68 0.45 8.80 5.08
C LEU A 68 1.57 8.48 4.06
N GLY A 69 1.25 8.48 2.76
CA GLY A 69 2.24 8.35 1.70
C GLY A 69 2.36 6.97 1.07
N SER A 70 1.54 5.99 1.47
CA SER A 70 1.54 4.67 0.82
C SER A 70 1.30 4.80 -0.68
N LYS A 71 2.08 4.05 -1.44
CA LYS A 71 1.93 3.90 -2.89
C LYS A 71 0.83 2.87 -3.21
N TRP A 72 0.51 2.71 -4.48
CA TRP A 72 -0.36 1.66 -5.03
C TRP A 72 -1.83 1.71 -4.55
N LEU A 73 -2.30 2.87 -4.12
CA LEU A 73 -3.68 3.08 -3.70
C LEU A 73 -4.48 3.75 -4.82
N GLU A 74 -5.38 2.98 -5.41
CA GLU A 74 -6.21 3.44 -6.51
C GLU A 74 -7.34 4.37 -6.02
N ALA A 75 -7.65 5.38 -6.84
CA ALA A 75 -8.74 6.30 -6.57
C ALA A 75 -10.14 5.66 -6.69
N GLY A 76 -10.26 4.47 -7.29
CA GLY A 76 -11.53 3.76 -7.48
C GLY A 76 -12.14 3.23 -6.18
N HIS A 77 -11.33 3.04 -5.13
CA HIS A 77 -11.83 2.53 -3.86
C HIS A 77 -12.61 3.59 -3.06
N PRO A 78 -13.67 3.20 -2.33
CA PRO A 78 -14.37 4.09 -1.41
C PRO A 78 -13.44 4.70 -0.39
N ALA A 79 -13.62 6.00 -0.08
CA ALA A 79 -12.93 6.64 1.03
C ALA A 79 -13.39 6.07 2.37
N GLU A 80 -12.49 5.91 3.32
CA GLU A 80 -12.76 5.30 4.61
C GLU A 80 -12.62 6.30 5.76
N LEU A 81 -13.65 6.37 6.59
CA LEU A 81 -13.70 7.23 7.77
C LEU A 81 -14.18 6.44 9.00
N ILE A 82 -13.65 6.76 10.17
CA ILE A 82 -14.29 6.48 11.43
C ILE A 82 -15.24 7.64 11.71
N HIS A 83 -16.54 7.37 11.68
CA HIS A 83 -17.60 8.37 11.81
C HIS A 83 -18.92 7.70 12.17
N ASP A 84 -19.78 8.40 12.89
CA ASP A 84 -21.06 7.90 13.41
C ASP A 84 -22.18 7.77 12.37
N ASN A 85 -22.08 8.45 11.24
CA ASN A 85 -23.05 8.35 10.16
C ASN A 85 -23.05 6.94 9.55
N ARG A 86 -24.13 6.21 9.71
CA ARG A 86 -24.33 4.83 9.21
C ARG A 86 -24.83 4.77 7.75
N ARG A 87 -25.15 5.90 7.15
CA ARG A 87 -25.69 6.01 5.78
C ARG A 87 -24.85 6.97 4.93
N PRO A 88 -23.57 6.65 4.68
CA PRO A 88 -22.74 7.49 3.84
C PRO A 88 -23.19 7.40 2.36
N PRO A 89 -22.91 8.40 1.54
CA PRO A 89 -23.13 8.33 0.09
C PRO A 89 -22.22 7.29 -0.56
N ASN A 90 -22.56 6.90 -1.78
CA ASN A 90 -21.70 6.03 -2.58
C ASN A 90 -20.29 6.60 -2.69
N GLY A 91 -19.28 5.72 -2.56
CA GLY A 91 -17.88 6.11 -2.60
C GLY A 91 -17.30 6.54 -1.24
N ILE A 92 -18.10 6.52 -0.16
CA ILE A 92 -17.63 6.65 1.22
C ILE A 92 -18.04 5.42 2.02
N ARG A 93 -17.12 4.94 2.85
CA ARG A 93 -17.37 3.89 3.86
C ARG A 93 -17.10 4.47 5.24
N THR A 94 -18.12 4.55 6.05
CA THR A 94 -18.01 4.95 7.45
C THR A 94 -18.01 3.74 8.38
N ARG A 95 -17.33 3.87 9.49
CA ARG A 95 -17.30 2.85 10.55
C ARG A 95 -17.42 3.50 11.91
N ILE A 96 -18.24 2.92 12.76
CA ILE A 96 -18.25 3.24 14.18
C ILE A 96 -17.18 2.37 14.83
N ASP A 97 -16.08 2.98 15.23
CA ASP A 97 -15.01 2.30 15.97
C ASP A 97 -14.49 3.22 17.08
N HIS A 98 -14.01 2.61 18.14
CA HIS A 98 -13.34 3.35 19.20
C HIS A 98 -11.91 3.67 18.77
N VAL A 99 -11.48 4.89 19.00
CA VAL A 99 -10.14 5.39 18.69
C VAL A 99 -9.70 6.26 19.84
N GLU A 100 -8.57 5.94 20.45
CA GLU A 100 -7.95 6.73 21.49
C GLU A 100 -7.20 7.93 20.88
N ASP A 101 -6.93 8.94 21.68
CA ASP A 101 -6.26 10.16 21.21
C ASP A 101 -4.84 9.90 20.67
N ASP A 102 -4.13 8.93 21.26
CA ASP A 102 -2.80 8.50 20.82
C ASP A 102 -2.80 7.73 19.48
N GLU A 103 -3.97 7.37 18.97
CA GLU A 103 -4.16 6.67 17.69
C GLU A 103 -4.54 7.62 16.55
N VAL A 104 -4.63 8.92 16.83
CA VAL A 104 -4.99 9.95 15.83
C VAL A 104 -3.87 10.99 15.72
N THR A 105 -3.55 11.36 14.49
CA THR A 105 -2.66 12.47 14.16
C THR A 105 -3.36 13.49 13.29
N VAL A 106 -2.74 14.64 13.08
CA VAL A 106 -3.27 15.70 12.22
C VAL A 106 -2.34 15.88 11.01
N LEU A 107 -2.88 15.67 9.81
CA LEU A 107 -2.18 15.91 8.55
C LEU A 107 -2.93 16.98 7.74
N SER A 108 -2.27 18.10 7.47
CA SER A 108 -2.89 19.25 6.75
C SER A 108 -4.25 19.66 7.31
N GLY A 109 -4.39 19.68 8.64
CA GLY A 109 -5.62 20.02 9.35
C GLY A 109 -6.66 18.91 9.42
N MET A 110 -6.44 17.75 8.83
CA MET A 110 -7.33 16.59 8.85
C MET A 110 -6.94 15.62 9.97
N ARG A 111 -7.92 15.10 10.70
CA ARG A 111 -7.73 14.01 11.67
C ARG A 111 -7.57 12.69 10.92
N VAL A 112 -6.47 12.00 11.15
CA VAL A 112 -6.08 10.76 10.44
C VAL A 112 -5.60 9.76 11.47
N THR A 113 -5.89 8.48 11.29
CA THR A 113 -5.31 7.42 12.14
C THR A 113 -3.79 7.41 11.99
N THR A 114 -3.05 7.19 13.10
CA THR A 114 -1.60 7.03 13.10
C THR A 114 -1.18 5.85 12.19
N PRO A 115 0.08 5.77 11.77
CA PRO A 115 0.56 4.61 10.97
C PRO A 115 0.27 3.28 11.65
N ALA A 116 0.51 3.15 12.96
CA ALA A 116 0.25 1.91 13.70
C ALA A 116 -1.24 1.55 13.74
N ARG A 117 -2.13 2.54 14.01
CA ARG A 117 -3.57 2.31 13.99
C ARG A 117 -4.07 2.01 12.56
N THR A 118 -3.53 2.66 11.55
CA THR A 118 -3.85 2.39 10.15
C THR A 118 -3.49 0.95 9.78
N ALA A 119 -2.29 0.47 10.15
CA ALA A 119 -1.87 -0.90 9.93
C ALA A 119 -2.80 -1.91 10.61
N LEU A 120 -3.17 -1.68 11.88
CA LEU A 120 -4.14 -2.52 12.58
C LEU A 120 -5.50 -2.54 11.88
N ASP A 121 -6.00 -1.39 11.42
CA ASP A 121 -7.28 -1.31 10.72
C ASP A 121 -7.26 -2.06 9.38
N LEU A 122 -6.16 -1.99 8.63
CA LEU A 122 -5.95 -2.76 7.41
C LEU A 122 -5.91 -4.26 7.72
N ALA A 123 -5.11 -4.67 8.71
CA ALA A 123 -4.97 -6.07 9.10
C ALA A 123 -6.29 -6.72 9.56
N ARG A 124 -7.14 -5.98 10.27
CA ARG A 124 -8.43 -6.48 10.79
C ARG A 124 -9.52 -6.60 9.73
N ARG A 125 -9.43 -5.87 8.64
CA ARG A 125 -10.60 -5.56 7.78
C ARG A 125 -10.50 -6.07 6.37
N TYR A 126 -9.30 -6.41 5.92
CA TYR A 126 -9.04 -6.91 4.58
C TYR A 126 -8.64 -8.39 4.62
N PRO A 127 -8.84 -9.13 3.52
CA PRO A 127 -8.25 -10.46 3.35
C PRO A 127 -6.75 -10.41 3.63
N VAL A 128 -6.17 -11.47 4.20
CA VAL A 128 -4.79 -11.48 4.69
C VAL A 128 -3.79 -10.98 3.63
N ASP A 129 -3.88 -11.46 2.39
CA ASP A 129 -2.93 -11.10 1.34
C ASP A 129 -3.01 -9.62 0.96
N GLU A 130 -4.23 -9.14 0.83
CA GLU A 130 -4.49 -7.75 0.54
C GLU A 130 -4.04 -6.85 1.70
N ALA A 131 -4.30 -7.27 2.95
CA ALA A 131 -3.85 -6.58 4.15
C ALA A 131 -2.33 -6.49 4.19
N VAL A 132 -1.61 -7.60 3.93
CA VAL A 132 -0.15 -7.63 3.91
C VAL A 132 0.40 -6.64 2.88
N ALA A 133 -0.08 -6.69 1.63
CA ALA A 133 0.40 -5.77 0.59
C ALA A 133 0.16 -4.28 0.92
N LEU A 134 -1.00 -3.98 1.54
CA LEU A 134 -1.33 -2.62 1.98
C LEU A 134 -0.44 -2.16 3.14
N ILE A 135 -0.14 -3.06 4.08
CA ILE A 135 0.68 -2.75 5.26
C ILE A 135 2.16 -2.68 4.87
N ASP A 136 2.64 -3.54 3.97
CA ASP A 136 4.00 -3.45 3.40
C ASP A 136 4.22 -2.06 2.79
N ALA A 137 3.29 -1.60 1.93
CA ALA A 137 3.36 -0.27 1.33
C ALA A 137 3.27 0.87 2.36
N LEU A 138 2.48 0.70 3.43
CA LEU A 138 2.39 1.65 4.53
C LEU A 138 3.69 1.68 5.35
N ALA A 139 4.22 0.52 5.67
CA ALA A 139 5.45 0.39 6.46
C ALA A 139 6.66 0.94 5.68
N ASN A 140 6.73 0.69 4.38
CA ASN A 140 7.74 1.28 3.49
C ASN A 140 7.67 2.81 3.49
N ALA A 141 6.45 3.39 3.44
CA ALA A 141 6.25 4.85 3.39
C ALA A 141 6.45 5.56 4.74
N THR A 142 6.17 4.89 5.85
CA THR A 142 6.10 5.54 7.18
C THR A 142 7.17 5.06 8.16
N HIS A 143 7.84 3.94 7.84
CA HIS A 143 8.77 3.25 8.74
C HIS A 143 8.14 2.88 10.09
N VAL A 144 6.81 2.61 10.10
CA VAL A 144 6.09 2.20 11.32
C VAL A 144 6.71 0.92 11.89
N LYS A 145 6.94 0.91 13.19
CA LYS A 145 7.46 -0.25 13.88
C LYS A 145 6.34 -1.25 14.14
N MET A 146 6.54 -2.51 13.78
CA MET A 146 5.54 -3.56 14.03
C MET A 146 5.24 -3.74 15.51
N ALA A 147 6.21 -3.49 16.40
CA ALA A 147 5.99 -3.48 17.84
C ALA A 147 4.88 -2.49 18.28
N ASP A 148 4.81 -1.31 17.66
CA ASP A 148 3.75 -0.33 17.96
C ASP A 148 2.37 -0.84 17.51
N VAL A 149 2.32 -1.61 16.42
CA VAL A 149 1.09 -2.24 15.94
C VAL A 149 0.67 -3.39 16.86
N GLU A 150 1.61 -4.18 17.36
CA GLU A 150 1.36 -5.27 18.31
C GLU A 150 0.78 -4.76 19.63
N LEU A 151 1.26 -3.62 20.14
CA LEU A 151 0.67 -2.97 21.32
C LEU A 151 -0.81 -2.65 21.10
N LEU A 152 -1.20 -2.19 19.89
CA LEU A 152 -2.59 -1.95 19.55
C LEU A 152 -3.38 -3.26 19.39
N VAL A 153 -2.78 -4.31 18.82
CA VAL A 153 -3.40 -5.65 18.74
C VAL A 153 -3.75 -6.15 20.15
N ASP A 154 -2.89 -5.92 21.12
CA ASP A 154 -3.14 -6.33 22.51
C ASP A 154 -4.17 -5.43 23.22
N ARG A 155 -4.13 -4.11 22.98
CA ARG A 155 -5.15 -3.16 23.44
C ARG A 155 -6.55 -3.55 22.97
N TYR A 156 -6.66 -3.99 21.71
CA TYR A 156 -7.94 -4.38 21.09
C TYR A 156 -8.20 -5.89 21.10
N ARG A 157 -7.56 -6.64 22.01
CA ARG A 157 -7.79 -8.08 22.20
C ARG A 157 -9.30 -8.37 22.34
N GLY A 158 -9.79 -9.39 21.64
CA GLY A 158 -11.20 -9.76 21.61
C GLY A 158 -12.06 -8.99 20.61
N ARG A 159 -11.57 -7.93 19.98
CA ARG A 159 -12.31 -7.25 18.91
C ARG A 159 -12.33 -8.09 17.63
N ARG A 160 -13.40 -7.91 16.84
CA ARG A 160 -13.57 -8.61 15.55
C ARG A 160 -12.37 -8.35 14.64
N GLY A 161 -11.84 -9.42 14.03
CA GLY A 161 -10.74 -9.37 13.06
C GLY A 161 -9.33 -9.43 13.67
N ILE A 162 -9.17 -9.43 15.00
CA ILE A 162 -7.84 -9.48 15.65
C ILE A 162 -7.10 -10.78 15.31
N LYS A 163 -7.78 -11.92 15.20
CA LYS A 163 -7.13 -13.18 14.79
C LYS A 163 -6.55 -13.08 13.38
N SER A 164 -7.31 -12.54 12.44
CA SER A 164 -6.85 -12.29 11.07
C SER A 164 -5.70 -11.26 11.04
N ALA A 165 -5.80 -10.22 11.89
CA ALA A 165 -4.76 -9.21 12.00
C ALA A 165 -3.41 -9.80 12.43
N ARG A 166 -3.38 -10.69 13.44
CA ARG A 166 -2.15 -11.37 13.85
C ARG A 166 -1.53 -12.16 12.70
N THR A 167 -2.36 -12.92 11.95
CA THR A 167 -1.88 -13.67 10.79
C THR A 167 -1.30 -12.74 9.70
N ALA A 168 -1.95 -11.61 9.42
CA ALA A 168 -1.44 -10.68 8.43
C ALA A 168 -0.14 -10.00 8.89
N LEU A 169 -0.10 -9.51 10.14
CA LEU A 169 1.06 -8.81 10.70
C LEU A 169 2.31 -9.69 10.78
N ASP A 170 2.13 -11.00 11.06
CA ASP A 170 3.22 -11.98 11.04
C ASP A 170 3.85 -12.12 9.64
N LEU A 171 3.11 -11.81 8.58
CA LEU A 171 3.56 -11.91 7.19
C LEU A 171 4.06 -10.58 6.60
N VAL A 172 3.94 -9.47 7.32
CA VAL A 172 4.35 -8.14 6.83
C VAL A 172 5.87 -8.04 6.66
N ASP A 173 6.29 -7.32 5.62
CA ASP A 173 7.68 -7.00 5.33
C ASP A 173 7.78 -5.63 4.63
N ALA A 174 8.35 -4.65 5.33
CA ALA A 174 8.49 -3.28 4.84
C ALA A 174 9.45 -3.14 3.64
N GLY A 175 10.22 -4.17 3.32
CA GLY A 175 11.13 -4.17 2.17
C GLY A 175 10.41 -4.34 0.83
N ALA A 176 9.18 -4.86 0.79
CA ALA A 176 8.44 -4.97 -0.46
C ALA A 176 8.05 -3.57 -1.00
N GLU A 177 8.47 -3.25 -2.22
CA GLU A 177 8.23 -1.94 -2.85
C GLU A 177 6.95 -1.90 -3.70
N SER A 178 6.35 -3.06 -3.97
CA SER A 178 5.12 -3.19 -4.75
C SER A 178 4.20 -4.31 -4.23
N PRO A 179 2.88 -4.25 -4.52
CA PRO A 179 1.94 -5.32 -4.17
C PRO A 179 2.28 -6.67 -4.85
N ARG A 180 2.99 -6.62 -5.98
CA ARG A 180 3.40 -7.82 -6.71
C ARG A 180 4.60 -8.51 -6.05
N GLU A 181 5.51 -7.76 -5.48
CA GLU A 181 6.59 -8.31 -4.64
C GLU A 181 6.03 -8.94 -3.37
N SER A 182 5.08 -8.27 -2.68
CA SER A 182 4.36 -8.87 -1.55
C SER A 182 3.67 -10.17 -1.94
N TRP A 183 2.97 -10.20 -3.09
CA TRP A 183 2.34 -11.40 -3.60
C TRP A 183 3.35 -12.54 -3.86
N LEU A 184 4.47 -12.26 -4.54
CA LEU A 184 5.49 -13.25 -4.87
C LEU A 184 6.12 -13.84 -3.58
N ARG A 185 6.40 -12.99 -2.60
CA ARG A 185 6.90 -13.38 -1.29
C ARG A 185 5.90 -14.28 -0.55
N LEU A 186 4.63 -13.91 -0.51
CA LEU A 186 3.58 -14.70 0.12
C LEU A 186 3.39 -16.06 -0.57
N LEU A 187 3.48 -16.09 -1.91
CA LEU A 187 3.41 -17.33 -2.69
C LEU A 187 4.54 -18.30 -2.28
N ALA A 188 5.78 -17.81 -2.16
CA ALA A 188 6.92 -18.62 -1.73
C ALA A 188 6.73 -19.15 -0.31
N VAL A 189 6.39 -18.29 0.66
CA VAL A 189 6.18 -18.66 2.06
C VAL A 189 5.08 -19.73 2.20
N ARG A 190 3.96 -19.57 1.49
CA ARG A 190 2.84 -20.55 1.51
C ARG A 190 3.17 -21.87 0.84
N ALA A 191 4.06 -21.86 -0.14
CA ALA A 191 4.56 -23.10 -0.75
C ALA A 191 5.55 -23.85 0.17
N GLY A 192 5.82 -23.35 1.37
CA GLY A 192 6.71 -23.95 2.37
C GLY A 192 8.19 -23.63 2.16
N PHE A 193 8.51 -22.57 1.40
CA PHE A 193 9.90 -22.09 1.37
C PHE A 193 10.17 -21.15 2.54
N PRO A 194 11.43 -21.09 3.04
CA PRO A 194 11.84 -20.14 4.05
C PRO A 194 11.51 -18.71 3.61
N ARG A 195 11.21 -17.82 4.56
CA ARG A 195 10.98 -16.41 4.26
C ARG A 195 12.22 -15.81 3.58
N PRO A 196 12.10 -15.30 2.34
CA PRO A 196 13.23 -14.65 1.68
C PRO A 196 13.56 -13.32 2.36
N ARG A 197 14.79 -12.86 2.25
CA ARG A 197 15.14 -11.46 2.51
C ARG A 197 14.68 -10.60 1.35
N THR A 198 14.12 -9.43 1.63
CA THR A 198 13.69 -8.47 0.63
C THR A 198 14.74 -7.39 0.39
N GLN A 199 14.72 -6.78 -0.78
CA GLN A 199 15.63 -5.69 -1.21
C GLN A 199 17.10 -6.03 -0.95
N VAL A 200 17.56 -7.16 -1.51
CA VAL A 200 18.92 -7.68 -1.29
C VAL A 200 19.90 -7.04 -2.26
N PRO A 201 20.83 -6.18 -1.80
CA PRO A 201 21.87 -5.61 -2.65
C PRO A 201 22.88 -6.68 -3.02
N VAL A 202 23.28 -6.72 -4.30
CA VAL A 202 24.31 -7.61 -4.81
C VAL A 202 25.49 -6.79 -5.28
N HIS A 203 26.67 -7.12 -4.77
CA HIS A 203 27.93 -6.47 -5.13
C HIS A 203 28.84 -7.45 -5.89
N ASP A 204 29.62 -6.95 -6.83
CA ASP A 204 30.63 -7.76 -7.51
C ASP A 204 31.85 -8.03 -6.59
N GLU A 205 32.87 -8.70 -7.14
CA GLU A 205 34.12 -9.02 -6.43
C GLU A 205 34.93 -7.78 -6.03
N TYR A 206 34.67 -6.62 -6.61
CA TYR A 206 35.28 -5.34 -6.28
C TYR A 206 34.45 -4.51 -5.30
N GLY A 207 33.31 -5.03 -4.82
CA GLY A 207 32.40 -4.34 -3.93
C GLY A 207 31.50 -3.30 -4.61
N VAL A 208 31.43 -3.29 -5.96
CA VAL A 208 30.55 -2.39 -6.70
C VAL A 208 29.14 -2.95 -6.74
N LEU A 209 28.14 -2.12 -6.44
CA LEU A 209 26.73 -2.52 -6.49
C LEU A 209 26.29 -2.85 -7.92
N VAL A 210 25.99 -4.11 -8.16
CA VAL A 210 25.48 -4.62 -9.45
C VAL A 210 23.97 -4.36 -9.59
N GLY A 211 23.23 -4.49 -8.47
CA GLY A 211 21.81 -4.28 -8.43
C GLY A 211 21.20 -4.72 -7.11
N VAL A 212 19.88 -4.58 -7.02
CA VAL A 212 19.11 -5.04 -5.87
C VAL A 212 18.10 -6.07 -6.37
N PHE A 213 17.94 -7.16 -5.65
CA PHE A 213 16.87 -8.14 -5.90
C PHE A 213 15.66 -7.81 -5.04
N ASP A 214 14.45 -7.98 -5.58
CA ASP A 214 13.23 -7.81 -4.82
C ASP A 214 13.20 -8.74 -3.61
N MET A 215 13.67 -9.99 -3.80
CA MET A 215 13.84 -10.97 -2.73
C MET A 215 14.91 -12.02 -3.06
N ALA A 216 15.56 -12.58 -2.02
CA ALA A 216 16.55 -13.62 -2.19
C ALA A 216 16.63 -14.57 -0.99
N TRP A 217 17.09 -15.80 -1.26
CA TRP A 217 17.56 -16.80 -0.32
C TRP A 217 19.10 -16.85 -0.46
N GLU A 218 19.79 -16.06 0.34
CA GLU A 218 21.23 -15.81 0.20
C GLU A 218 22.06 -17.07 0.40
N ASP A 219 21.66 -17.92 1.35
CA ASP A 219 22.37 -19.17 1.69
C ASP A 219 22.52 -20.13 0.49
N VAL A 220 21.54 -20.12 -0.40
CA VAL A 220 21.52 -20.96 -1.61
C VAL A 220 21.75 -20.15 -2.89
N LYS A 221 22.00 -18.84 -2.78
CA LYS A 221 22.19 -17.89 -3.90
C LYS A 221 21.06 -17.94 -4.92
N VAL A 222 19.83 -17.93 -4.46
CA VAL A 222 18.62 -17.86 -5.30
C VAL A 222 17.94 -16.52 -5.07
N ALA A 223 17.65 -15.81 -6.15
CA ALA A 223 16.92 -14.55 -6.11
C ALA A 223 15.68 -14.63 -6.99
N ALA A 224 14.65 -13.85 -6.64
CA ALA A 224 13.44 -13.70 -7.43
C ALA A 224 13.02 -12.22 -7.51
N ASP A 225 12.79 -11.75 -8.74
CA ASP A 225 12.31 -10.41 -9.02
C ASP A 225 10.94 -10.48 -9.74
N TYR A 226 10.03 -9.56 -9.42
CA TYR A 226 8.80 -9.40 -10.16
C TYR A 226 8.93 -8.32 -11.23
N GLU A 227 8.79 -8.68 -12.48
CA GLU A 227 8.85 -7.77 -13.61
C GLU A 227 7.46 -7.28 -14.02
N GLY A 228 7.18 -6.02 -13.72
CA GLY A 228 5.97 -5.35 -14.20
C GLY A 228 6.09 -4.91 -15.67
N ASP A 229 4.96 -4.86 -16.37
CA ASP A 229 4.89 -4.46 -17.79
C ASP A 229 5.39 -3.04 -18.08
N GLN A 230 5.48 -2.18 -17.06
CA GLN A 230 5.88 -0.77 -17.19
C GLN A 230 7.38 -0.58 -17.50
N HIS A 231 8.19 -1.63 -17.45
CA HIS A 231 9.67 -1.53 -17.57
C HIS A 231 10.23 -1.81 -18.95
N ARG A 232 9.39 -2.09 -19.95
CA ARG A 232 9.85 -2.57 -21.28
C ARG A 232 10.31 -1.49 -22.26
N THR A 233 10.21 -0.20 -21.93
CA THR A 233 10.41 0.89 -22.91
C THR A 233 11.70 1.70 -22.77
N ASP A 234 12.54 1.48 -21.75
CA ASP A 234 13.79 2.24 -21.56
C ASP A 234 15.03 1.42 -21.96
N ARG A 235 15.64 1.79 -23.12
CA ARG A 235 16.87 1.16 -23.65
C ARG A 235 18.05 1.19 -22.68
N ARG A 236 18.21 2.25 -21.87
CA ARG A 236 19.32 2.36 -20.89
C ARG A 236 19.11 1.39 -19.73
N ARG A 237 17.88 1.13 -19.37
CA ARG A 237 17.50 0.16 -18.34
C ARG A 237 17.72 -1.27 -18.87
N PHE A 238 17.33 -1.54 -20.10
CA PHE A 238 17.54 -2.84 -20.75
C PHE A 238 19.03 -3.24 -20.80
N ASN A 239 19.94 -2.33 -21.16
CA ASN A 239 21.39 -2.63 -21.15
C ASN A 239 21.92 -2.88 -19.73
N ARG A 240 21.45 -2.14 -18.71
CA ARG A 240 21.82 -2.40 -17.31
C ARG A 240 21.31 -3.76 -16.83
N ASP A 241 20.12 -4.16 -17.25
CA ASP A 241 19.52 -5.46 -16.90
C ASP A 241 20.32 -6.63 -17.53
N ILE A 242 20.87 -6.47 -18.74
CA ILE A 242 21.77 -7.46 -19.36
C ILE A 242 23.06 -7.59 -18.52
N HIS A 243 23.74 -6.49 -18.23
CA HIS A 243 24.97 -6.52 -17.44
C HIS A 243 24.72 -7.06 -16.02
N LYS A 244 23.59 -6.70 -15.39
CA LYS A 244 23.16 -7.30 -14.12
C LYS A 244 23.04 -8.81 -14.25
N ALA A 245 22.37 -9.32 -15.28
CA ALA A 245 22.16 -10.75 -15.48
C ALA A 245 23.47 -11.52 -15.71
N GLU A 246 24.39 -10.99 -16.53
CA GLU A 246 25.70 -11.60 -16.79
C GLU A 246 26.54 -11.67 -15.50
N THR A 247 26.66 -10.56 -14.76
CA THR A 247 27.43 -10.49 -13.52
C THR A 247 26.87 -11.42 -12.45
N VAL A 248 25.54 -11.40 -12.25
CA VAL A 248 24.81 -12.24 -11.30
C VAL A 248 25.05 -13.73 -11.60
N THR A 249 25.02 -14.12 -12.89
CA THR A 249 25.31 -15.50 -13.31
C THR A 249 26.76 -15.88 -13.02
N GLY A 250 27.73 -14.99 -13.29
CA GLY A 250 29.13 -15.18 -12.96
C GLY A 250 29.38 -15.39 -11.47
N MET A 251 28.58 -14.77 -10.61
CA MET A 251 28.60 -14.92 -9.14
C MET A 251 27.88 -16.18 -8.63
N ARG A 252 27.41 -17.05 -9.53
CA ARG A 252 26.65 -18.27 -9.24
C ARG A 252 25.31 -18.04 -8.55
N TRP A 253 24.66 -16.92 -8.81
CA TRP A 253 23.27 -16.71 -8.42
C TRP A 253 22.33 -17.32 -9.45
N THR A 254 21.27 -17.98 -8.97
CA THR A 254 20.11 -18.35 -9.81
C THR A 254 19.07 -17.26 -9.69
N HIS A 255 18.83 -16.54 -10.79
CA HIS A 255 17.89 -15.41 -10.83
C HIS A 255 16.58 -15.84 -11.50
N ILE A 256 15.49 -15.79 -10.75
CA ILE A 256 14.13 -16.14 -11.18
C ILE A 256 13.36 -14.85 -11.46
N ARG A 257 13.09 -14.58 -12.74
CA ARG A 257 12.28 -13.43 -13.16
C ARG A 257 10.83 -13.88 -13.30
N VAL A 258 9.91 -13.21 -12.59
CA VAL A 258 8.47 -13.52 -12.55
C VAL A 258 7.69 -12.37 -13.19
N THR A 259 6.74 -12.69 -14.04
CA THR A 259 5.90 -11.74 -14.77
C THR A 259 4.42 -11.97 -14.50
N SER A 260 3.56 -11.09 -14.98
CA SER A 260 2.09 -11.26 -14.95
C SER A 260 1.57 -12.47 -15.74
N MET A 261 2.41 -13.05 -16.63
CA MET A 261 2.05 -14.22 -17.45
C MET A 261 2.36 -15.55 -16.78
N ASP A 262 3.15 -15.55 -15.70
CA ASP A 262 3.55 -16.77 -15.00
C ASP A 262 2.42 -17.31 -14.13
N ARG A 263 2.23 -18.63 -14.15
CA ARG A 263 1.32 -19.32 -13.24
C ARG A 263 2.01 -19.59 -11.91
N GLU A 264 1.27 -19.48 -10.80
CA GLU A 264 1.80 -19.72 -9.45
C GLU A 264 2.53 -21.08 -9.33
N ALA A 265 1.94 -22.14 -9.87
CA ALA A 265 2.56 -23.47 -9.85
C ALA A 265 3.93 -23.54 -10.57
N ASP A 266 4.10 -22.76 -11.65
CA ASP A 266 5.34 -22.73 -12.40
C ASP A 266 6.41 -21.89 -11.68
N VAL A 267 6.02 -20.81 -11.01
CA VAL A 267 6.90 -20.04 -10.13
C VAL A 267 7.42 -20.93 -8.98
N ILE A 268 6.52 -21.65 -8.30
CA ILE A 268 6.87 -22.57 -7.20
C ILE A 268 7.84 -23.66 -7.69
N LYS A 269 7.60 -24.25 -8.87
CA LYS A 269 8.52 -25.24 -9.45
C LYS A 269 9.90 -24.66 -9.74
N ARG A 270 9.99 -23.44 -10.27
CA ARG A 270 11.27 -22.78 -10.55
C ARG A 270 12.06 -22.50 -9.27
N ILE A 271 11.39 -22.04 -8.20
CA ILE A 271 12.02 -21.82 -6.90
C ILE A 271 12.57 -23.15 -6.33
N ALA A 272 11.78 -24.24 -6.40
CA ALA A 272 12.23 -25.57 -5.95
C ALA A 272 13.40 -26.09 -6.79
N ALA A 273 13.32 -25.98 -8.11
CA ALA A 273 14.38 -26.42 -9.03
C ALA A 273 15.68 -25.63 -8.87
N ALA A 274 15.62 -24.39 -8.40
CA ALA A 274 16.77 -23.56 -8.06
C ALA A 274 17.48 -23.98 -6.76
N GLY A 275 16.92 -24.94 -6.01
CA GLY A 275 17.56 -25.51 -4.81
C GLY A 275 17.15 -24.86 -3.49
N VAL A 276 16.10 -24.02 -3.46
CA VAL A 276 15.57 -23.50 -2.20
C VAL A 276 14.90 -24.65 -1.43
N PRO A 277 15.37 -25.00 -0.21
CA PRO A 277 14.77 -26.08 0.56
C PRO A 277 13.36 -25.70 1.02
N ARG A 278 12.48 -26.69 1.18
CA ARG A 278 11.21 -26.48 1.89
C ARG A 278 11.38 -26.74 3.37
N THR A 279 10.75 -25.92 4.20
CA THR A 279 10.72 -26.06 5.67
C THR A 279 9.56 -26.94 6.11
#